data_75daa9b9f14762b2c5fb7d80144a9e2c
#
_entry.id   75daa9b9f14762b2c5fb7d80144a9e2c
#
_cell.length_a   1.000
_cell.length_b   1.000
_cell.length_c   1.000
_cell.angle_alpha   90.00
_cell.angle_beta   90.00
_cell.angle_gamma   90.00
#
_symmetry.space_group_name_H-M   'P 1'
#
loop_
_entity.id
_entity.type
_entity.pdbx_description
1 polymer ?
#
loop_
_entity_poly.entity_id
_entity_poly.type
_entity_poly.pdbx_seq_one_letter_code
_entity_poly.pdbx_strand_id
1 'polypeptide(L)'
;KHYEDYESKYLSIHMTSNCSPAKRWWQRWLDATHIMDRRTITASYHAEFSNEEEFGDKLLFLQDNDVGVTINQVMVPEHWEEYYDRSNRFIERGLHVTLKPQSDPTASFVVSGYTDAQKKILQEDSQQDEKQMRLQDVNGVEYWVDQAERLNAFGFNKFKGWNCWAGYQSCIIREPGGEVKRAYSCHDEPLGTLDDGFELFKAPMPCITPTCVSSADSKIPKERTISNSNGL
;
A
#
# COMPACT_ATOMS: atom_id res chain seq x y z
N LYS A 1 -23.96 1.61 3.41
CA LYS A 1 -24.97 0.58 3.74
C LYS A 1 -24.42 -0.86 3.65
N HIS A 2 -23.35 -1.13 2.89
CA HIS A 2 -22.81 -2.49 2.71
C HIS A 2 -21.79 -2.94 3.78
N TYR A 3 -21.37 -2.06 4.68
CA TYR A 3 -20.37 -2.38 5.70
C TYR A 3 -20.98 -2.73 7.07
N GLU A 4 -22.25 -2.44 7.28
CA GLU A 4 -22.95 -2.73 8.55
C GLU A 4 -23.18 -4.23 8.80
N ASP A 5 -23.08 -5.05 7.74
CA ASP A 5 -23.29 -6.51 7.82
C ASP A 5 -21.99 -7.32 7.95
N TYR A 6 -20.82 -6.64 7.99
CA TYR A 6 -19.55 -7.32 8.18
C TYR A 6 -19.27 -7.50 9.69
N GLU A 7 -19.25 -8.74 10.14
CA GLU A 7 -18.77 -9.13 11.47
C GLU A 7 -17.25 -8.94 11.66
N SER A 8 -16.61 -8.14 10.84
CA SER A 8 -15.18 -7.81 10.99
C SER A 8 -15.00 -6.99 12.25
N LYS A 9 -14.21 -7.50 13.17
CA LYS A 9 -13.86 -6.78 14.40
C LYS A 9 -12.96 -5.58 14.20
N TYR A 10 -12.49 -5.34 12.97
CA TYR A 10 -11.57 -4.26 12.66
C TYR A 10 -11.68 -3.88 11.18
N LEU A 11 -12.14 -2.67 10.93
CA LEU A 11 -12.26 -2.08 9.59
C LEU A 11 -11.15 -1.08 9.33
N SER A 12 -10.43 -1.23 8.23
CA SER A 12 -9.42 -0.26 7.84
C SER A 12 -9.56 0.13 6.37
N ILE A 13 -9.27 1.40 6.08
CA ILE A 13 -9.16 1.91 4.72
C ILE A 13 -7.79 2.53 4.50
N HIS A 14 -7.19 2.21 3.37
CA HIS A 14 -5.96 2.83 2.88
C HIS A 14 -6.19 3.41 1.50
N MET A 15 -5.66 4.61 1.25
CA MET A 15 -5.71 5.26 -0.04
C MET A 15 -4.33 5.74 -0.44
N THR A 16 -3.96 5.55 -1.71
CA THR A 16 -2.84 6.27 -2.32
C THR A 16 -3.41 7.41 -3.18
N SER A 17 -2.92 8.63 -2.98
CA SER A 17 -3.46 9.83 -3.62
C SER A 17 -2.37 10.86 -3.86
N ASN A 18 -2.51 11.67 -4.91
CA ASN A 18 -1.73 12.91 -5.09
C ASN A 18 -2.30 14.10 -4.29
N CYS A 19 -3.34 13.87 -3.49
CA CYS A 19 -4.03 14.86 -2.67
C CYS A 19 -4.54 16.11 -3.43
N SER A 20 -4.78 15.98 -4.74
CA SER A 20 -5.32 17.07 -5.57
C SER A 20 -6.73 17.52 -5.20
N PRO A 21 -7.65 16.68 -4.66
CA PRO A 21 -8.99 17.15 -4.30
C PRO A 21 -8.96 18.29 -3.29
N ALA A 22 -9.95 19.20 -3.39
CA ALA A 22 -10.12 20.29 -2.46
C ALA A 22 -10.49 19.80 -1.05
N LYS A 23 -10.19 20.58 -0.01
CA LYS A 23 -10.45 20.25 1.41
C LYS A 23 -11.88 19.79 1.69
N ARG A 24 -12.89 20.39 1.01
CA ARG A 24 -14.30 19.98 1.11
C ARG A 24 -14.56 18.51 0.67
N TRP A 25 -13.75 17.99 -0.27
CA TRP A 25 -13.85 16.60 -0.68
C TRP A 25 -13.30 15.68 0.41
N TRP A 26 -12.17 16.07 1.01
CA TRP A 26 -11.58 15.35 2.13
C TRP A 26 -12.49 15.33 3.35
N GLN A 27 -13.21 16.43 3.63
CA GLN A 27 -14.21 16.43 4.70
C GLN A 27 -15.31 15.37 4.44
N ARG A 28 -15.85 15.32 3.21
CA ARG A 28 -16.85 14.30 2.86
C ARG A 28 -16.30 12.87 2.96
N TRP A 29 -15.02 12.68 2.60
CA TRP A 29 -14.37 11.37 2.75
C TRP A 29 -14.23 11.00 4.23
N LEU A 30 -13.84 11.91 5.10
CA LEU A 30 -13.79 11.73 6.55
C LEU A 30 -15.17 11.35 7.10
N ASP A 31 -16.22 12.07 6.69
CA ASP A 31 -17.60 11.81 7.12
C ASP A 31 -18.07 10.41 6.64
N ALA A 32 -17.74 10.03 5.42
CA ALA A 32 -18.09 8.72 4.85
C ALA A 32 -17.34 7.55 5.47
N THR A 33 -16.12 7.80 5.98
CA THR A 33 -15.25 6.76 6.54
C THR A 33 -15.19 6.77 8.07
N HIS A 34 -16.11 7.48 8.73
CA HIS A 34 -16.12 7.63 10.19
C HIS A 34 -16.25 6.30 10.96
N ILE A 35 -16.83 5.28 10.31
CA ILE A 35 -16.99 3.93 10.88
C ILE A 35 -15.71 3.08 10.81
N MET A 36 -14.66 3.55 10.14
CA MET A 36 -13.42 2.82 10.01
C MET A 36 -12.58 2.95 11.27
N ASP A 37 -12.11 1.83 11.81
CA ASP A 37 -11.18 1.79 12.94
C ASP A 37 -9.82 2.40 12.60
N ARG A 38 -9.43 2.31 11.33
CA ARG A 38 -8.18 2.89 10.84
C ARG A 38 -8.35 3.49 9.45
N ARG A 39 -7.89 4.72 9.30
CA ARG A 39 -7.80 5.43 8.03
C ARG A 39 -6.35 5.80 7.76
N THR A 40 -5.84 5.48 6.59
CA THR A 40 -4.46 5.82 6.22
C THR A 40 -4.38 6.31 4.78
N ILE A 41 -3.46 7.24 4.53
CA ILE A 41 -3.20 7.79 3.21
C ILE A 41 -1.70 7.77 2.94
N THR A 42 -1.33 7.20 1.80
CA THR A 42 -0.03 7.43 1.19
C THR A 42 -0.16 8.53 0.17
N ALA A 43 0.42 9.69 0.47
CA ALA A 43 0.36 10.88 -0.37
C ALA A 43 1.58 10.98 -1.27
N SER A 44 1.38 11.11 -2.58
CA SER A 44 2.44 11.34 -3.55
C SER A 44 2.49 12.81 -3.92
N TYR A 45 3.59 13.49 -3.61
CA TYR A 45 3.78 14.88 -3.98
C TYR A 45 4.30 14.98 -5.42
N HIS A 46 3.65 15.82 -6.21
CA HIS A 46 4.02 16.13 -7.59
C HIS A 46 4.17 17.64 -7.75
N ALA A 47 5.42 18.12 -7.77
CA ALA A 47 5.75 19.54 -7.80
C ALA A 47 5.16 20.28 -9.01
N GLU A 48 4.96 19.58 -10.12
CA GLU A 48 4.42 20.14 -11.35
C GLU A 48 2.93 20.52 -11.24
N PHE A 49 2.21 19.93 -10.27
CA PHE A 49 0.75 20.07 -10.14
C PHE A 49 0.29 20.53 -8.77
N SER A 50 1.19 20.65 -7.79
CA SER A 50 0.83 20.89 -6.41
C SER A 50 1.69 22.00 -5.81
N ASN A 51 1.06 22.94 -5.12
CA ASN A 51 1.74 23.87 -4.25
C ASN A 51 2.14 23.14 -2.95
N GLU A 52 3.39 23.30 -2.51
CA GLU A 52 3.95 22.59 -1.34
C GLU A 52 3.20 22.93 -0.05
N GLU A 53 2.90 24.23 0.16
CA GLU A 53 2.21 24.70 1.35
C GLU A 53 0.79 24.15 1.43
N GLU A 54 0.01 24.29 0.34
CA GLU A 54 -1.36 23.80 0.24
C GLU A 54 -1.43 22.27 0.39
N PHE A 55 -0.48 21.53 -0.19
CA PHE A 55 -0.38 20.11 -0.04
C PHE A 55 -0.15 19.71 1.43
N GLY A 56 0.83 20.33 2.07
CA GLY A 56 1.11 20.09 3.48
C GLY A 56 -0.07 20.43 4.40
N ASP A 57 -0.77 21.55 4.16
CA ASP A 57 -1.96 21.93 4.93
C ASP A 57 -3.10 20.92 4.83
N LYS A 58 -3.30 20.35 3.64
CA LYS A 58 -4.28 19.26 3.46
C LYS A 58 -3.91 18.02 4.26
N LEU A 59 -2.63 17.66 4.28
CA LEU A 59 -2.16 16.48 5.00
C LEU A 59 -2.22 16.66 6.52
N LEU A 60 -1.85 17.85 7.02
CA LEU A 60 -2.02 18.20 8.43
C LEU A 60 -3.49 18.18 8.84
N PHE A 61 -4.38 18.73 8.00
CA PHE A 61 -5.82 18.63 8.23
C PHE A 61 -6.31 17.18 8.35
N LEU A 62 -5.80 16.28 7.52
CA LEU A 62 -6.14 14.87 7.59
C LEU A 62 -5.58 14.21 8.86
N GLN A 63 -4.34 14.53 9.22
CA GLN A 63 -3.70 14.04 10.45
C GLN A 63 -4.43 14.51 11.70
N ASP A 64 -4.89 15.77 11.74
CA ASP A 64 -5.71 16.33 12.84
C ASP A 64 -7.08 15.66 12.96
N ASN A 65 -7.51 14.91 11.94
CA ASN A 65 -8.74 14.11 11.92
C ASN A 65 -8.48 12.59 12.01
N ASP A 66 -7.43 12.19 12.71
CA ASP A 66 -7.07 10.80 12.98
C ASP A 66 -6.82 9.96 11.71
N VAL A 67 -6.28 10.56 10.66
CA VAL A 67 -5.82 9.83 9.47
C VAL A 67 -4.30 9.66 9.55
N GLY A 68 -3.82 8.43 9.50
CA GLY A 68 -2.39 8.16 9.36
C GLY A 68 -1.92 8.59 7.96
N VAL A 69 -1.05 9.59 7.91
CA VAL A 69 -0.56 10.16 6.64
C VAL A 69 0.91 9.84 6.48
N THR A 70 1.30 9.38 5.30
CA THR A 70 2.70 9.20 4.89
C THR A 70 2.90 9.82 3.52
N ILE A 71 3.89 10.68 3.38
CA ILE A 71 4.30 11.24 2.09
C ILE A 71 5.32 10.29 1.47
N ASN A 72 5.06 9.80 0.25
CA ASN A 72 6.09 9.16 -0.56
C ASN A 72 6.76 10.22 -1.44
N GLN A 73 8.02 10.53 -1.15
CA GLN A 73 8.86 11.38 -1.98
C GLN A 73 9.76 10.50 -2.86
N VAL A 74 9.50 10.49 -4.16
CA VAL A 74 10.40 9.84 -5.11
C VAL A 74 11.64 10.73 -5.28
N MET A 75 12.80 10.18 -4.98
CA MET A 75 14.09 10.87 -5.04
C MET A 75 14.69 10.70 -6.44
N VAL A 76 14.69 11.77 -7.22
CA VAL A 76 15.34 11.77 -8.55
C VAL A 76 16.81 12.17 -8.37
N PRO A 77 17.77 11.36 -8.86
CA PRO A 77 19.21 11.63 -8.62
C PRO A 77 19.66 13.05 -9.02
N GLU A 78 19.18 13.53 -10.17
CA GLU A 78 19.52 14.85 -10.72
C GLU A 78 18.92 16.02 -9.93
N HIS A 79 17.87 15.76 -9.14
CA HIS A 79 17.16 16.76 -8.33
C HIS A 79 17.24 16.43 -6.84
N TRP A 80 18.24 15.66 -6.42
CA TRP A 80 18.35 15.11 -5.07
C TRP A 80 18.23 16.16 -3.97
N GLU A 81 19.04 17.22 -4.03
CA GLU A 81 19.08 18.25 -2.99
C GLU A 81 17.74 18.96 -2.83
N GLU A 82 17.12 19.35 -3.95
CA GLU A 82 15.80 19.99 -3.95
C GLU A 82 14.74 19.12 -3.27
N TYR A 83 14.73 17.83 -3.61
CA TYR A 83 13.72 16.89 -3.10
C TYR A 83 13.98 16.51 -1.66
N TYR A 84 15.24 16.44 -1.28
CA TYR A 84 15.65 16.17 0.09
C TYR A 84 15.31 17.34 1.02
N ASP A 85 15.60 18.56 0.62
CA ASP A 85 15.22 19.78 1.36
C ASP A 85 13.71 19.92 1.50
N ARG A 86 12.96 19.60 0.46
CA ARG A 86 11.50 19.57 0.51
C ARG A 86 10.99 18.53 1.51
N SER A 87 11.56 17.35 1.50
CA SER A 87 11.22 16.29 2.46
C SER A 87 11.46 16.75 3.89
N ASN A 88 12.57 17.42 4.16
CA ASN A 88 12.89 17.97 5.47
C ASN A 88 11.85 19.04 5.89
N ARG A 89 11.42 19.93 4.98
CA ARG A 89 10.38 20.92 5.30
C ARG A 89 9.05 20.27 5.67
N PHE A 90 8.66 19.17 5.03
CA PHE A 90 7.47 18.41 5.44
C PHE A 90 7.66 17.75 6.81
N ILE A 91 8.83 17.20 7.10
CA ILE A 91 9.17 16.61 8.40
C ILE A 91 9.12 17.68 9.50
N GLU A 92 9.69 18.85 9.26
CA GLU A 92 9.66 19.99 10.20
C GLU A 92 8.22 20.46 10.52
N ARG A 93 7.29 20.26 9.58
CA ARG A 93 5.86 20.51 9.79
C ARG A 93 5.14 19.39 10.56
N GLY A 94 5.84 18.32 10.94
CA GLY A 94 5.27 17.17 11.66
C GLY A 94 4.64 16.11 10.77
N LEU A 95 4.93 16.13 9.47
CA LEU A 95 4.47 15.11 8.52
C LEU A 95 5.50 13.98 8.39
N HIS A 96 5.02 12.76 8.27
CA HIS A 96 5.88 11.60 8.02
C HIS A 96 6.20 11.50 6.51
N VAL A 97 7.48 11.43 6.19
CA VAL A 97 7.97 11.30 4.80
C VAL A 97 8.76 10.00 4.66
N THR A 98 8.53 9.27 3.59
CA THR A 98 9.34 8.13 3.17
C THR A 98 10.03 8.45 1.86
N LEU A 99 11.34 8.36 1.83
CA LEU A 99 12.15 8.55 0.63
C LEU A 99 12.13 7.26 -0.20
N LYS A 100 11.74 7.36 -1.46
CA LYS A 100 11.69 6.24 -2.38
C LYS A 100 12.69 6.46 -3.52
N PRO A 101 13.53 5.45 -3.86
CA PRO A 101 14.33 5.56 -5.05
C PRO A 101 13.44 5.63 -6.30
N GLN A 102 13.87 6.37 -7.29
CA GLN A 102 13.20 6.41 -8.59
C GLN A 102 13.34 5.05 -9.28
N SER A 103 12.23 4.53 -9.77
CA SER A 103 12.20 3.34 -10.62
C SER A 103 12.33 3.74 -12.10
N ASP A 104 12.82 2.81 -12.91
CA ASP A 104 12.78 2.91 -14.36
C ASP A 104 11.31 2.91 -14.86
N PRO A 105 11.04 3.28 -16.12
CA PRO A 105 9.68 3.34 -16.65
C PRO A 105 8.91 2.01 -16.60
N THR A 106 9.61 0.88 -16.48
CA THR A 106 8.98 -0.45 -16.35
C THR A 106 8.68 -0.81 -14.91
N ALA A 107 9.09 0.03 -13.94
CA ALA A 107 9.04 -0.22 -12.50
C ALA A 107 9.75 -1.52 -12.05
N SER A 108 10.68 -2.01 -12.88
CA SER A 108 11.40 -3.27 -12.64
C SER A 108 12.71 -3.07 -11.89
N PHE A 109 13.35 -1.92 -12.09
CA PHE A 109 14.66 -1.62 -11.52
C PHE A 109 14.71 -0.18 -10.99
N VAL A 110 15.55 0.04 -9.98
CA VAL A 110 15.93 1.37 -9.53
C VAL A 110 16.89 1.99 -10.56
N VAL A 111 16.66 3.27 -10.92
CA VAL A 111 17.56 3.98 -11.85
C VAL A 111 18.98 4.07 -11.29
N SER A 112 19.96 4.12 -12.17
CA SER A 112 21.35 4.43 -11.83
C SER A 112 21.51 5.93 -11.55
N GLY A 113 22.63 6.32 -10.92
CA GLY A 113 22.97 7.74 -10.75
C GLY A 113 23.03 8.21 -9.29
N TYR A 114 22.59 7.39 -8.33
CA TYR A 114 22.75 7.72 -6.92
C TYR A 114 24.21 7.56 -6.49
N THR A 115 24.71 8.53 -5.75
CA THR A 115 25.98 8.43 -5.01
C THR A 115 25.85 7.42 -3.87
N ASP A 116 26.98 6.95 -3.34
CA ASP A 116 26.96 5.99 -2.21
C ASP A 116 26.37 6.64 -0.93
N ALA A 117 26.54 7.94 -0.73
CA ALA A 117 25.91 8.69 0.36
C ALA A 117 24.38 8.71 0.20
N GLN A 118 23.87 8.96 -1.00
CA GLN A 118 22.42 8.96 -1.29
C GLN A 118 21.82 7.56 -1.12
N LYS A 119 22.51 6.51 -1.57
CA LYS A 119 22.08 5.11 -1.37
C LYS A 119 21.99 4.78 0.12
N LYS A 120 22.95 5.24 0.92
CA LYS A 120 22.93 5.05 2.36
C LYS A 120 21.72 5.71 3.02
N ILE A 121 21.42 6.97 2.66
CA ILE A 121 20.23 7.68 3.15
C ILE A 121 18.94 6.91 2.78
N LEU A 122 18.79 6.47 1.54
CA LEU A 122 17.62 5.70 1.10
C LEU A 122 17.48 4.37 1.85
N GLN A 123 18.58 3.72 2.20
CA GLN A 123 18.57 2.50 2.99
C GLN A 123 18.18 2.75 4.44
N GLU A 124 18.71 3.81 5.04
CA GLU A 124 18.42 4.18 6.43
C GLU A 124 16.95 4.60 6.58
N ASP A 125 16.42 5.38 5.64
CA ASP A 125 15.02 5.77 5.62
C ASP A 125 14.09 4.56 5.48
N SER A 126 14.45 3.60 4.63
CA SER A 126 13.67 2.36 4.47
C SER A 126 13.70 1.46 5.72
N GLN A 127 14.67 1.65 6.61
CA GLN A 127 14.80 0.91 7.87
C GLN A 127 14.08 1.56 9.04
N GLN A 128 13.79 2.88 8.95
CA GLN A 128 13.06 3.59 10.01
C GLN A 128 11.62 3.10 10.17
N ASP A 129 11.01 2.57 9.14
CA ASP A 129 9.79 1.81 9.25
C ASP A 129 10.12 0.38 9.72
N GLU A 130 10.38 0.20 11.01
CA GLU A 130 10.52 -1.11 11.68
C GLU A 130 9.21 -1.93 11.63
N LYS A 131 8.53 -1.94 10.51
CA LYS A 131 7.39 -2.81 10.31
C LYS A 131 7.87 -4.18 9.88
N GLN A 132 8.46 -4.86 10.85
CA GLN A 132 8.62 -6.29 10.74
C GLN A 132 7.26 -6.90 10.41
N MET A 133 7.21 -7.73 9.42
CA MET A 133 6.03 -8.46 9.03
C MET A 133 5.97 -9.75 9.83
N ARG A 134 4.86 -10.00 10.50
CA ARG A 134 4.61 -11.25 11.19
C ARG A 134 4.13 -12.27 10.17
N LEU A 135 4.87 -13.33 9.98
CA LEU A 135 4.46 -14.50 9.21
C LEU A 135 4.15 -15.65 10.16
N GLN A 136 3.15 -16.41 9.84
CA GLN A 136 2.84 -17.67 10.51
C GLN A 136 2.98 -18.81 9.50
N ASP A 137 3.74 -19.83 9.85
CA ASP A 137 3.86 -21.01 9.01
C ASP A 137 2.66 -21.96 9.20
N VAL A 138 2.64 -23.04 8.44
CA VAL A 138 1.57 -24.06 8.47
C VAL A 138 1.43 -24.78 9.82
N ASN A 139 2.43 -24.70 10.69
CA ASN A 139 2.46 -25.28 12.02
C ASN A 139 2.06 -24.28 13.11
N GLY A 140 1.72 -23.05 12.72
CA GLY A 140 1.39 -21.96 13.62
C GLY A 140 2.61 -21.25 14.24
N VAL A 141 3.82 -21.57 13.79
CA VAL A 141 5.04 -20.90 14.26
C VAL A 141 5.14 -19.52 13.63
N GLU A 142 5.33 -18.51 14.47
CA GLU A 142 5.42 -17.12 14.05
C GLU A 142 6.87 -16.70 13.85
N TYR A 143 7.07 -15.98 12.75
CA TYR A 143 8.36 -15.39 12.36
C TYR A 143 8.20 -13.90 12.14
N TRP A 144 9.15 -13.14 12.65
CA TRP A 144 9.30 -11.74 12.28
C TRP A 144 10.23 -11.67 11.08
N VAL A 145 9.74 -11.17 9.98
CA VAL A 145 10.52 -11.01 8.74
C VAL A 145 10.56 -9.55 8.35
N ASP A 146 11.58 -9.21 7.61
CA ASP A 146 11.76 -7.90 7.03
C ASP A 146 10.60 -7.51 6.10
N GLN A 147 10.60 -6.27 5.70
CA GLN A 147 9.56 -5.65 4.88
C GLN A 147 9.23 -6.48 3.62
N ALA A 148 7.98 -6.37 3.17
CA ALA A 148 7.49 -7.10 2.01
C ALA A 148 8.28 -6.81 0.73
N GLU A 149 8.89 -5.62 0.61
CA GLU A 149 9.82 -5.26 -0.45
C GLU A 149 11.03 -6.21 -0.51
N ARG A 150 11.59 -6.57 0.64
CA ARG A 150 12.71 -7.55 0.70
C ARG A 150 12.26 -8.94 0.32
N LEU A 151 11.06 -9.37 0.74
CA LEU A 151 10.51 -10.66 0.30
C LEU A 151 10.38 -10.69 -1.22
N ASN A 152 9.90 -9.61 -1.83
CA ASN A 152 9.80 -9.48 -3.28
C ASN A 152 11.20 -9.52 -3.94
N ALA A 153 12.17 -8.79 -3.39
CA ALA A 153 13.54 -8.76 -3.90
C ALA A 153 14.22 -10.13 -3.84
N PHE A 154 13.92 -10.96 -2.85
CA PHE A 154 14.43 -12.33 -2.72
C PHE A 154 13.59 -13.38 -3.46
N GLY A 155 12.52 -12.98 -4.18
CA GLY A 155 11.68 -13.88 -4.94
C GLY A 155 10.75 -14.76 -4.09
N PHE A 156 10.52 -14.41 -2.83
CA PHE A 156 9.59 -15.09 -1.91
C PHE A 156 8.11 -14.69 -2.13
N ASN A 157 7.81 -14.05 -3.23
CA ASN A 157 6.48 -13.55 -3.59
C ASN A 157 5.74 -14.44 -4.60
N LYS A 158 6.05 -15.73 -4.63
CA LYS A 158 5.46 -16.73 -5.54
C LYS A 158 4.42 -17.57 -4.79
N PHE A 159 3.16 -17.17 -4.89
CA PHE A 159 2.05 -17.78 -4.13
C PHE A 159 1.05 -18.53 -5.03
N LYS A 160 1.38 -18.81 -6.30
CA LYS A 160 0.48 -19.53 -7.20
C LYS A 160 0.06 -20.88 -6.59
N GLY A 161 -1.25 -21.11 -6.52
CA GLY A 161 -1.84 -22.30 -5.92
C GLY A 161 -2.05 -22.24 -4.40
N TRP A 162 -1.57 -21.19 -3.71
CA TRP A 162 -1.87 -21.01 -2.31
C TRP A 162 -3.24 -20.37 -2.14
N ASN A 163 -3.99 -20.69 -1.10
CA ASN A 163 -5.18 -19.96 -0.73
C ASN A 163 -4.79 -18.54 -0.30
N CYS A 164 -5.47 -17.54 -0.85
CA CYS A 164 -5.22 -16.14 -0.60
C CYS A 164 -6.49 -15.45 -0.13
N TRP A 165 -6.39 -14.62 0.89
CA TRP A 165 -7.50 -13.86 1.45
C TRP A 165 -7.85 -12.60 0.66
N ALA A 166 -7.09 -12.28 -0.39
CA ALA A 166 -7.45 -11.22 -1.33
C ALA A 166 -8.81 -11.53 -2.01
N GLY A 167 -9.70 -10.56 -2.01
CA GLY A 167 -11.07 -10.72 -2.48
C GLY A 167 -12.03 -11.35 -1.46
N TYR A 168 -11.54 -11.85 -0.33
CA TYR A 168 -12.36 -12.35 0.78
C TYR A 168 -12.37 -11.37 1.97
N GLN A 169 -11.21 -10.94 2.44
CA GLN A 169 -11.07 -9.98 3.54
C GLN A 169 -10.55 -8.61 3.09
N SER A 170 -10.12 -8.49 1.86
CA SER A 170 -9.61 -7.25 1.29
C SER A 170 -9.93 -7.16 -0.19
N CYS A 171 -10.08 -5.94 -0.68
CA CYS A 171 -10.18 -5.64 -2.11
C CYS A 171 -9.48 -4.32 -2.40
N ILE A 172 -9.26 -4.04 -3.66
CA ILE A 172 -8.84 -2.72 -4.14
C ILE A 172 -9.91 -2.14 -5.06
N ILE A 173 -10.02 -0.82 -5.05
CA ILE A 173 -10.88 -0.07 -5.95
C ILE A 173 -9.97 0.71 -6.89
N ARG A 174 -10.18 0.57 -8.18
CA ARG A 174 -9.37 1.22 -9.21
C ARG A 174 -10.05 2.45 -9.79
N GLU A 175 -9.29 3.50 -9.93
CA GLU A 175 -9.65 4.70 -10.66
C GLU A 175 -9.08 4.64 -12.11
N PRO A 176 -9.76 5.21 -13.12
CA PRO A 176 -11.15 5.67 -13.07
C PRO A 176 -12.14 4.50 -13.28
N GLY A 177 -13.38 4.66 -12.80
CA GLY A 177 -14.48 3.73 -13.11
C GLY A 177 -14.91 2.84 -11.94
N GLY A 178 -14.23 2.91 -10.79
CA GLY A 178 -14.66 2.21 -9.58
C GLY A 178 -14.61 0.68 -9.68
N GLU A 179 -13.78 0.13 -10.58
CA GLU A 179 -13.58 -1.32 -10.71
C GLU A 179 -13.06 -1.90 -9.40
N VAL A 180 -13.70 -2.92 -8.87
CA VAL A 180 -13.29 -3.60 -7.64
C VAL A 180 -12.57 -4.90 -7.98
N LYS A 181 -11.33 -5.03 -7.55
CA LYS A 181 -10.51 -6.23 -7.72
C LYS A 181 -10.09 -6.83 -6.38
N ARG A 182 -9.73 -8.10 -6.38
CA ARG A 182 -9.26 -8.77 -5.16
C ARG A 182 -7.94 -8.18 -4.64
N ALA A 183 -7.00 -7.81 -5.54
CA ALA A 183 -5.74 -7.16 -5.20
C ALA A 183 -5.08 -6.54 -6.45
N TYR A 184 -4.05 -5.70 -6.26
CA TYR A 184 -3.36 -5.02 -7.36
C TYR A 184 -2.66 -5.98 -8.32
N SER A 185 -1.97 -6.99 -7.77
CA SER A 185 -1.20 -7.99 -8.53
C SER A 185 -2.07 -9.08 -9.18
N CYS A 186 -3.36 -9.14 -8.87
CA CYS A 186 -4.23 -10.19 -9.38
C CYS A 186 -4.74 -9.84 -10.78
N HIS A 187 -4.70 -10.83 -11.69
CA HIS A 187 -5.10 -10.71 -13.09
C HIS A 187 -6.43 -11.41 -13.39
N ASP A 188 -7.18 -11.77 -12.36
CA ASP A 188 -8.52 -12.33 -12.47
C ASP A 188 -9.55 -11.25 -12.86
N GLU A 189 -10.75 -11.72 -13.21
CA GLU A 189 -11.89 -10.84 -13.46
C GLU A 189 -12.20 -9.97 -12.24
N PRO A 190 -12.71 -8.75 -12.46
CA PRO A 190 -13.17 -7.89 -11.38
C PRO A 190 -14.24 -8.55 -10.52
N LEU A 191 -14.31 -8.18 -9.25
CA LEU A 191 -15.39 -8.56 -8.33
C LEU A 191 -16.69 -7.77 -8.61
N GLY A 192 -16.61 -6.73 -9.42
CA GLY A 192 -17.69 -5.82 -9.79
C GLY A 192 -17.21 -4.37 -9.84
N THR A 193 -18.13 -3.44 -9.70
CA THR A 193 -17.87 -1.99 -9.66
C THR A 193 -18.53 -1.33 -8.45
N LEU A 194 -18.13 -0.11 -8.13
CA LEU A 194 -18.81 0.67 -7.09
C LEU A 194 -20.24 1.05 -7.49
N ASP A 195 -20.47 1.28 -8.77
CA ASP A 195 -21.77 1.77 -9.29
C ASP A 195 -22.77 0.61 -9.46
N ASP A 196 -22.33 -0.52 -10.00
CA ASP A 196 -23.21 -1.68 -10.27
C ASP A 196 -23.27 -2.67 -9.08
N GLY A 197 -22.40 -2.46 -8.09
CA GLY A 197 -22.20 -3.36 -6.95
C GLY A 197 -21.08 -4.37 -7.20
N PHE A 198 -20.58 -4.94 -6.11
CA PHE A 198 -19.56 -5.98 -6.12
C PHE A 198 -19.81 -6.97 -4.99
N GLU A 199 -19.29 -8.19 -5.15
CA GLU A 199 -19.34 -9.20 -4.10
C GLU A 199 -17.93 -9.71 -3.79
N LEU A 200 -17.60 -9.75 -2.50
CA LEU A 200 -16.39 -10.42 -2.03
C LEU A 200 -16.60 -11.94 -2.05
N PHE A 201 -15.50 -12.66 -2.18
CA PHE A 201 -15.55 -14.11 -2.06
C PHE A 201 -16.03 -14.53 -0.67
N LYS A 202 -16.68 -15.69 -0.59
CA LYS A 202 -17.18 -16.26 0.67
C LYS A 202 -16.12 -17.04 1.44
N ALA A 203 -14.97 -17.27 0.82
CA ALA A 203 -13.82 -17.98 1.39
C ALA A 203 -12.54 -17.56 0.66
N PRO A 204 -11.35 -17.83 1.25
CA PRO A 204 -10.08 -17.63 0.56
C PRO A 204 -10.03 -18.44 -0.75
N MET A 205 -9.48 -17.83 -1.79
CA MET A 205 -9.41 -18.44 -3.13
C MET A 205 -7.97 -18.71 -3.55
N PRO A 206 -7.73 -19.77 -4.34
CA PRO A 206 -6.40 -20.06 -4.87
C PRO A 206 -5.81 -18.85 -5.62
N CYS A 207 -4.54 -18.56 -5.37
CA CYS A 207 -3.80 -17.57 -6.12
C CYS A 207 -3.46 -18.11 -7.50
N ILE A 208 -3.90 -17.43 -8.56
CA ILE A 208 -3.62 -17.79 -9.95
C ILE A 208 -2.43 -17.02 -10.53
N THR A 209 -2.04 -15.93 -9.89
CA THR A 209 -0.95 -15.05 -10.31
C THR A 209 0.40 -15.69 -10.01
N PRO A 210 1.31 -15.78 -10.98
CA PRO A 210 2.62 -16.39 -10.77
C PRO A 210 3.45 -15.70 -9.72
N THR A 211 3.40 -14.37 -9.68
CA THR A 211 4.22 -13.53 -8.81
C THR A 211 3.38 -12.38 -8.25
N CYS A 212 3.39 -12.21 -6.94
CA CYS A 212 2.75 -11.08 -6.27
C CYS A 212 3.72 -9.90 -6.26
N VAL A 213 3.52 -8.94 -7.17
CA VAL A 213 4.49 -7.85 -7.40
C VAL A 213 4.33 -6.67 -6.44
N SER A 214 3.16 -6.51 -5.84
CA SER A 214 2.90 -5.45 -4.87
C SER A 214 3.28 -5.90 -3.46
N SER A 215 4.05 -5.08 -2.75
CA SER A 215 4.38 -5.31 -1.34
C SER A 215 3.12 -5.30 -0.45
N ALA A 216 2.15 -4.47 -0.76
CA ALA A 216 0.86 -4.44 -0.06
C ALA A 216 0.11 -5.77 -0.22
N ASP A 217 0.06 -6.30 -1.44
CA ASP A 217 -0.61 -7.58 -1.72
C ASP A 217 0.14 -8.75 -1.09
N SER A 218 1.47 -8.67 -1.00
CA SER A 218 2.30 -9.71 -0.37
C SER A 218 1.99 -9.85 1.12
N LYS A 219 1.49 -8.80 1.77
CA LYS A 219 1.07 -8.78 3.18
C LYS A 219 -0.31 -9.41 3.43
N ILE A 220 -1.12 -9.57 2.38
CA ILE A 220 -2.43 -10.22 2.53
C ILE A 220 -2.20 -11.68 2.94
N PRO A 221 -2.94 -12.21 3.94
CA PRO A 221 -2.77 -13.58 4.40
C PRO A 221 -2.84 -14.61 3.27
N LYS A 222 -1.98 -15.60 3.36
CA LYS A 222 -1.93 -16.72 2.40
C LYS A 222 -1.61 -18.01 3.12
N GLU A 223 -2.24 -19.09 2.69
CA GLU A 223 -2.05 -20.42 3.23
C GLU A 223 -1.68 -21.39 2.12
N ARG A 224 -0.65 -22.18 2.35
CA ARG A 224 -0.28 -23.25 1.43
C ARG A 224 -1.29 -24.37 1.52
N THR A 225 -1.99 -24.66 0.43
CA THR A 225 -2.80 -25.87 0.35
C THR A 225 -1.85 -27.07 0.42
N ILE A 226 -1.90 -27.79 1.52
CA ILE A 226 -1.27 -29.11 1.60
C ILE A 226 -2.17 -30.00 0.75
N SER A 227 -1.76 -30.27 -0.49
CA SER A 227 -2.34 -31.40 -1.21
C SER A 227 -1.98 -32.64 -0.40
N ASN A 228 -2.98 -33.28 0.18
CA ASN A 228 -2.83 -34.62 0.72
C ASN A 228 -2.48 -35.57 -0.45
N SER A 229 -1.24 -35.52 -0.91
CA SER A 229 -0.65 -36.56 -1.74
C SER A 229 -0.17 -37.68 -0.83
N ASN A 230 -1.09 -38.25 -0.05
CA ASN A 230 -1.01 -39.62 0.39
C ASN A 230 -1.76 -40.45 -0.65
N GLY A 231 -1.15 -40.64 -1.79
CA GLY A 231 -1.44 -41.66 -2.79
C GLY A 231 -0.22 -42.53 -2.85
N LEU A 232 -0.39 -43.75 -2.39
CA LEU A 232 0.48 -44.92 -2.45
C LEU A 232 1.29 -44.99 -3.75
#